data_49fa62e6d7765308269c21d5547ecf5c
#
_entry.id   49fa62e6d7765308269c21d5547ecf5c
#
_cell.length_a   1.000
_cell.length_b   1.000
_cell.length_c   1.000
_cell.angle_alpha   90.00
_cell.angle_beta   90.00
_cell.angle_gamma   90.00
#
_symmetry.space_group_name_H-M   'P 1'
#
loop_
_entity.id
_entity.type
_entity.pdbx_description
1 polymer ?
#
loop_
_entity_poly.entity_id
_entity_poly.type
_entity_poly.pdbx_seq_one_letter_code
_entity_poly.pdbx_strand_id
1 'polypeptide(L)'
;MDILVDLDGTLVDPKPGLIGAVQHALRKLGYPVPPAEELLWLIGPPFRVSFPKLLGRSDLTEEAIAHYRESYVDGGMYDAIVYDGIADALDRLCAAGCRLFVATAKPHYYARPILERFDLARRFAAIHGPELDGTNDHKHDLIAHIIAQHGVAPETAIMIGDREFDVLAAARNGIPTVGVTWGYGSREELEGAGAAALCDTPVDLASTIQTLMGAKAVNDPRFPSAEPPAACRRRSPGRP
;
A
#
# COMPACT_ATOMS: atom_id res chain seq x y z
N MET A 1 12.03 -1.42 12.49
CA MET A 1 10.76 -1.97 11.99
C MET A 1 10.69 -1.72 10.51
N ASP A 2 10.18 -2.70 9.75
CA ASP A 2 10.05 -2.58 8.29
C ASP A 2 8.59 -2.33 7.93
N ILE A 3 8.39 -1.39 7.00
CA ILE A 3 7.04 -1.01 6.55
C ILE A 3 7.00 -1.12 5.03
N LEU A 4 6.10 -1.93 4.53
CA LEU A 4 5.79 -2.06 3.12
C LEU A 4 4.62 -1.13 2.80
N VAL A 5 4.71 -0.36 1.73
CA VAL A 5 3.70 0.66 1.39
C VAL A 5 3.29 0.50 -0.06
N ASP A 6 1.98 0.43 -0.32
CA ASP A 6 1.49 0.52 -1.69
C ASP A 6 1.62 1.95 -2.26
N LEU A 7 1.45 2.12 -3.55
CA LEU A 7 1.59 3.41 -4.24
C LEU A 7 0.23 4.00 -4.59
N ASP A 8 -0.49 3.35 -5.51
CA ASP A 8 -1.73 3.87 -6.08
C ASP A 8 -2.89 3.74 -5.08
N GLY A 9 -3.55 4.83 -4.72
CA GLY A 9 -4.58 4.85 -3.68
C GLY A 9 -4.04 4.97 -2.25
N THR A 10 -2.74 4.82 -2.06
CA THR A 10 -2.09 4.89 -0.74
C THR A 10 -1.19 6.12 -0.60
N LEU A 11 -0.22 6.29 -1.50
CA LEU A 11 0.68 7.45 -1.52
C LEU A 11 0.20 8.53 -2.48
N VAL A 12 -0.34 8.12 -3.62
CA VAL A 12 -0.82 9.01 -4.69
C VAL A 12 -2.21 8.59 -5.17
N ASP A 13 -3.01 9.55 -5.59
CA ASP A 13 -4.20 9.36 -6.40
C ASP A 13 -3.82 9.32 -7.88
N PRO A 14 -3.81 8.14 -8.53
CA PRO A 14 -3.43 8.00 -9.94
C PRO A 14 -4.60 8.21 -10.89
N LYS A 15 -5.81 8.50 -10.38
CA LYS A 15 -7.08 8.50 -11.15
C LYS A 15 -7.00 9.22 -12.48
N PRO A 16 -6.52 10.49 -12.57
CA PRO A 16 -6.55 11.21 -13.83
C PRO A 16 -5.76 10.49 -14.93
N GLY A 17 -4.52 10.18 -14.68
CA GLY A 17 -3.63 9.59 -15.66
C GLY A 17 -3.93 8.12 -15.97
N LEU A 18 -4.22 7.33 -14.92
CA LEU A 18 -4.50 5.90 -15.08
C LEU A 18 -5.81 5.68 -15.85
N ILE A 19 -6.89 6.33 -15.43
CA ILE A 19 -8.20 6.18 -16.07
C ILE A 19 -8.19 6.76 -17.48
N GLY A 20 -7.53 7.90 -17.69
CA GLY A 20 -7.34 8.47 -19.03
C GLY A 20 -6.64 7.50 -20.00
N ALA A 21 -5.62 6.80 -19.53
CA ALA A 21 -4.89 5.80 -20.32
C ALA A 21 -5.74 4.53 -20.58
N VAL A 22 -6.55 4.08 -19.61
CA VAL A 22 -7.52 2.99 -19.82
C VAL A 22 -8.55 3.38 -20.88
N GLN A 23 -9.11 4.59 -20.79
CA GLN A 23 -10.06 5.09 -21.78
C GLN A 23 -9.41 5.23 -23.18
N HIS A 24 -8.12 5.59 -23.24
CA HIS A 24 -7.37 5.57 -24.49
C HIS A 24 -7.29 4.16 -25.08
N ALA A 25 -6.94 3.16 -24.29
CA ALA A 25 -6.89 1.77 -24.74
C ALA A 25 -8.25 1.28 -25.27
N LEU A 26 -9.33 1.57 -24.59
CA LEU A 26 -10.68 1.22 -25.02
C LEU A 26 -11.03 1.85 -26.39
N ARG A 27 -10.71 3.15 -26.58
CA ARG A 27 -10.93 3.83 -27.88
C ARG A 27 -10.14 3.16 -29.01
N LYS A 28 -8.88 2.82 -28.76
CA LYS A 28 -8.01 2.15 -29.74
C LYS A 28 -8.54 0.78 -30.17
N LEU A 29 -9.10 0.03 -29.23
CA LEU A 29 -9.70 -1.27 -29.44
C LEU A 29 -11.13 -1.21 -30.02
N GLY A 30 -11.70 0.00 -30.17
CA GLY A 30 -13.08 0.17 -30.65
C GLY A 30 -14.16 -0.23 -29.65
N TYR A 31 -13.82 -0.27 -28.34
CA TYR A 31 -14.78 -0.56 -27.26
C TYR A 31 -15.50 0.71 -26.79
N PRO A 32 -16.70 0.58 -26.21
CA PRO A 32 -17.35 1.66 -25.48
C PRO A 32 -16.41 2.21 -24.39
N VAL A 33 -16.48 3.53 -24.17
CA VAL A 33 -15.64 4.20 -23.17
C VAL A 33 -16.53 4.63 -22.01
N PRO A 34 -16.54 3.89 -20.88
CA PRO A 34 -17.32 4.26 -19.70
C PRO A 34 -16.82 5.58 -19.07
N PRO A 35 -17.69 6.28 -18.30
CA PRO A 35 -17.26 7.36 -17.42
C PRO A 35 -16.15 6.93 -16.47
N ALA A 36 -15.33 7.89 -16.01
CA ALA A 36 -14.20 7.59 -15.13
C ALA A 36 -14.63 6.88 -13.84
N GLU A 37 -15.77 7.25 -13.30
CA GLU A 37 -16.31 6.73 -12.05
C GLU A 37 -16.64 5.22 -12.12
N GLU A 38 -17.00 4.73 -13.28
CA GLU A 38 -17.28 3.30 -13.52
C GLU A 38 -16.00 2.45 -13.68
N LEU A 39 -14.84 3.11 -13.80
CA LEU A 39 -13.56 2.47 -14.03
C LEU A 39 -12.65 2.44 -12.79
N LEU A 40 -13.08 3.02 -11.65
CA LEU A 40 -12.25 3.15 -10.45
C LEU A 40 -11.81 1.81 -9.87
N TRP A 41 -12.58 0.75 -10.06
CA TRP A 41 -12.22 -0.60 -9.63
C TRP A 41 -10.97 -1.18 -10.30
N LEU A 42 -10.51 -0.54 -11.40
CA LEU A 42 -9.25 -0.89 -12.08
C LEU A 42 -8.01 -0.40 -11.34
N ILE A 43 -8.17 0.51 -10.36
CA ILE A 43 -7.06 1.02 -9.56
C ILE A 43 -6.76 0.02 -8.43
N GLY A 44 -5.54 -0.47 -8.37
CA GLY A 44 -5.06 -1.46 -7.40
C GLY A 44 -4.74 -2.83 -8.02
N PRO A 45 -5.68 -3.51 -8.70
CA PRO A 45 -5.38 -4.82 -9.29
C PRO A 45 -4.46 -4.73 -10.52
N PRO A 46 -3.64 -5.78 -10.80
CA PRO A 46 -2.88 -5.87 -12.04
C PRO A 46 -3.77 -5.82 -13.28
N PHE A 47 -3.36 -5.13 -14.34
CA PHE A 47 -4.15 -5.03 -15.58
C PHE A 47 -4.37 -6.37 -16.27
N ARG A 48 -3.47 -7.35 -16.12
CA ARG A 48 -3.67 -8.72 -16.62
C ARG A 48 -4.86 -9.43 -15.96
N VAL A 49 -5.31 -8.95 -14.78
CA VAL A 49 -6.52 -9.42 -14.09
C VAL A 49 -7.73 -8.56 -14.47
N SER A 50 -7.53 -7.26 -14.65
CA SER A 50 -8.63 -6.29 -14.81
C SER A 50 -9.12 -6.16 -16.26
N PHE A 51 -8.22 -6.10 -17.25
CA PHE A 51 -8.63 -5.97 -18.66
C PHE A 51 -9.48 -7.13 -19.17
N PRO A 52 -9.20 -8.42 -18.83
CA PRO A 52 -10.13 -9.51 -19.21
C PRO A 52 -11.55 -9.29 -18.72
N LYS A 53 -11.72 -8.77 -17.50
CA LYS A 53 -13.04 -8.47 -16.93
C LYS A 53 -13.70 -7.29 -17.63
N LEU A 54 -12.94 -6.22 -17.89
CA LEU A 54 -13.41 -5.01 -18.56
C LEU A 54 -13.84 -5.29 -20.01
N LEU A 55 -13.09 -6.10 -20.74
CA LEU A 55 -13.32 -6.42 -22.15
C LEU A 55 -14.29 -7.60 -22.34
N GLY A 56 -14.57 -8.38 -21.29
CA GLY A 56 -15.35 -9.62 -21.40
C GLY A 56 -14.62 -10.76 -22.13
N ARG A 57 -13.30 -10.62 -22.37
CA ARG A 57 -12.45 -11.59 -23.06
C ARG A 57 -10.98 -11.40 -22.73
N SER A 58 -10.16 -12.44 -22.80
CA SER A 58 -8.75 -12.42 -22.39
C SER A 58 -7.75 -12.28 -23.53
N ASP A 59 -8.11 -12.59 -24.76
CA ASP A 59 -7.23 -12.61 -25.91
C ASP A 59 -6.75 -11.22 -26.36
N LEU A 60 -7.44 -10.14 -25.95
CA LEU A 60 -7.04 -8.75 -26.21
C LEU A 60 -6.28 -8.11 -25.05
N THR A 61 -5.98 -8.85 -23.99
CA THR A 61 -5.39 -8.29 -22.75
C THR A 61 -4.05 -7.59 -23.02
N GLU A 62 -3.13 -8.24 -23.69
CA GLU A 62 -1.80 -7.66 -23.95
C GLU A 62 -1.88 -6.48 -24.93
N GLU A 63 -2.79 -6.51 -25.91
CA GLU A 63 -3.05 -5.39 -26.80
C GLU A 63 -3.63 -4.19 -26.05
N ALA A 64 -4.58 -4.43 -25.16
CA ALA A 64 -5.14 -3.38 -24.28
C ALA A 64 -4.05 -2.76 -23.40
N ILE A 65 -3.17 -3.58 -22.81
CA ILE A 65 -2.04 -3.12 -22.01
C ILE A 65 -1.05 -2.31 -22.87
N ALA A 66 -0.80 -2.70 -24.10
CA ALA A 66 0.06 -1.95 -25.00
C ALA A 66 -0.51 -0.55 -25.28
N HIS A 67 -1.79 -0.45 -25.64
CA HIS A 67 -2.46 0.84 -25.85
C HIS A 67 -2.57 1.68 -24.58
N TYR A 68 -2.80 1.05 -23.42
CA TYR A 68 -2.73 1.74 -22.13
C TYR A 68 -1.34 2.38 -21.94
N ARG A 69 -0.26 1.61 -22.16
CA ARG A 69 1.13 2.06 -22.00
C ARG A 69 1.48 3.21 -22.92
N GLU A 70 0.98 3.25 -24.17
CA GLU A 70 1.18 4.36 -25.09
C GLU A 70 0.79 5.70 -24.44
N SER A 71 -0.42 5.81 -23.93
CA SER A 71 -0.92 7.04 -23.29
C SER A 71 -0.32 7.28 -21.91
N TYR A 72 -0.07 6.20 -21.15
CA TYR A 72 0.43 6.32 -19.78
C TYR A 72 1.87 6.86 -19.74
N VAL A 73 2.73 6.40 -20.64
CA VAL A 73 4.13 6.87 -20.77
C VAL A 73 4.20 8.26 -21.35
N ASP A 74 3.28 8.64 -22.25
CA ASP A 74 3.21 9.99 -22.85
C ASP A 74 2.64 11.05 -21.90
N GLY A 75 2.96 10.93 -20.59
CA GLY A 75 2.64 11.90 -19.56
C GLY A 75 1.61 11.44 -18.54
N GLY A 76 0.73 10.49 -18.88
CA GLY A 76 -0.32 10.01 -17.98
C GLY A 76 0.21 9.50 -16.63
N MET A 77 1.42 8.93 -16.57
CA MET A 77 1.99 8.45 -15.31
C MET A 77 2.29 9.57 -14.30
N TYR A 78 2.44 10.81 -14.75
CA TYR A 78 2.68 11.98 -13.89
C TYR A 78 1.41 12.77 -13.60
N ASP A 79 0.29 12.42 -14.25
CA ASP A 79 -1.01 12.99 -13.98
C ASP A 79 -1.63 12.29 -12.77
N ALA A 80 -1.04 12.55 -11.61
CA ALA A 80 -1.39 11.99 -10.31
C ALA A 80 -1.23 13.05 -9.23
N ILE A 81 -1.86 12.84 -8.07
CA ILE A 81 -1.84 13.77 -6.94
C ILE A 81 -1.35 13.03 -5.71
N VAL A 82 -0.33 13.57 -5.01
CA VAL A 82 0.08 13.05 -3.70
C VAL A 82 -1.00 13.36 -2.68
N TYR A 83 -1.42 12.37 -1.89
CA TYR A 83 -2.39 12.64 -0.81
C TYR A 83 -1.81 13.58 0.23
N ASP A 84 -2.62 14.53 0.69
CA ASP A 84 -2.21 15.53 1.67
C ASP A 84 -1.71 14.88 2.95
N GLY A 85 -0.53 15.31 3.43
CA GLY A 85 0.09 14.80 4.65
C GLY A 85 0.93 13.52 4.48
N ILE A 86 0.93 12.88 3.31
CA ILE A 86 1.73 11.65 3.06
C ILE A 86 3.23 11.89 3.27
N ALA A 87 3.78 12.97 2.72
CA ALA A 87 5.20 13.26 2.86
C ALA A 87 5.61 13.38 4.34
N ASP A 88 4.82 14.11 5.14
CA ASP A 88 5.04 14.30 6.56
C ASP A 88 4.88 12.98 7.34
N ALA A 89 3.90 12.15 6.98
CA ALA A 89 3.69 10.84 7.59
C ALA A 89 4.90 9.93 7.37
N LEU A 90 5.40 9.85 6.13
CA LEU A 90 6.60 9.07 5.81
C LEU A 90 7.85 9.61 6.52
N ASP A 91 8.02 10.94 6.61
CA ASP A 91 9.13 11.55 7.33
C ASP A 91 9.09 11.22 8.83
N ARG A 92 7.92 11.19 9.46
CA ARG A 92 7.75 10.76 10.86
C ARG A 92 8.13 9.29 11.05
N LEU A 93 7.72 8.41 10.13
CA LEU A 93 8.08 6.99 10.18
C LEU A 93 9.59 6.78 10.02
N CYS A 94 10.23 7.50 9.09
CA CYS A 94 11.69 7.48 8.94
C CYS A 94 12.40 7.98 10.20
N ALA A 95 11.93 9.10 10.80
CA ALA A 95 12.48 9.64 12.04
C ALA A 95 12.32 8.69 13.23
N ALA A 96 11.28 7.84 13.24
CA ALA A 96 11.09 6.78 14.21
C ALA A 96 11.99 5.55 13.96
N GLY A 97 12.89 5.58 12.97
CA GLY A 97 13.81 4.50 12.65
C GLY A 97 13.20 3.35 11.84
N CYS A 98 12.06 3.57 11.18
CA CYS A 98 11.47 2.59 10.27
C CYS A 98 12.21 2.57 8.93
N ARG A 99 12.40 1.36 8.35
CA ARG A 99 12.79 1.20 6.95
C ARG A 99 11.53 1.06 6.12
N LEU A 100 11.40 1.89 5.10
CA LEU A 100 10.24 1.91 4.22
C LEU A 100 10.57 1.24 2.89
N PHE A 101 9.65 0.41 2.39
CA PHE A 101 9.74 -0.25 1.10
C PHE A 101 8.46 -0.01 0.32
N VAL A 102 8.56 0.35 -0.95
CA VAL A 102 7.37 0.34 -1.80
C VAL A 102 7.12 -1.09 -2.27
N ALA A 103 5.87 -1.55 -2.13
CA ALA A 103 5.38 -2.84 -2.56
C ALA A 103 4.07 -2.65 -3.33
N THR A 104 4.15 -2.38 -4.63
CA THR A 104 3.01 -1.98 -5.45
C THR A 104 2.75 -2.96 -6.61
N ALA A 105 1.47 -3.10 -7.01
CA ALA A 105 1.10 -3.81 -8.23
C ALA A 105 1.49 -3.05 -9.52
N LYS A 106 1.87 -1.77 -9.40
CA LYS A 106 2.39 -1.00 -10.52
C LYS A 106 3.82 -1.45 -10.86
N PRO A 107 4.15 -1.71 -12.13
CA PRO A 107 5.52 -2.04 -12.53
C PRO A 107 6.53 -1.02 -11.98
N HIS A 108 7.63 -1.53 -11.40
CA HIS A 108 8.66 -0.66 -10.76
C HIS A 108 9.25 0.34 -11.76
N TYR A 109 9.25 0.00 -13.05
CA TYR A 109 9.64 0.89 -14.15
C TYR A 109 8.85 2.21 -14.16
N TYR A 110 7.55 2.17 -13.78
CA TYR A 110 6.72 3.36 -13.64
C TYR A 110 6.71 3.92 -12.21
N ALA A 111 6.73 3.04 -11.21
CA ALA A 111 6.63 3.46 -9.80
C ALA A 111 7.81 4.36 -9.39
N ARG A 112 9.03 4.02 -9.81
CA ARG A 112 10.24 4.79 -9.47
C ARG A 112 10.19 6.24 -9.98
N PRO A 113 10.00 6.51 -11.29
CA PRO A 113 9.96 7.91 -11.77
C PRO A 113 8.79 8.70 -11.23
N ILE A 114 7.65 8.06 -10.91
CA ILE A 114 6.52 8.73 -10.23
C ILE A 114 6.97 9.21 -8.84
N LEU A 115 7.56 8.33 -8.03
CA LEU A 115 8.02 8.67 -6.69
C LEU A 115 9.15 9.72 -6.72
N GLU A 116 10.04 9.68 -7.71
CA GLU A 116 11.08 10.69 -7.93
C GLU A 116 10.46 12.05 -8.30
N ARG A 117 9.48 12.07 -9.20
CA ARG A 117 8.78 13.29 -9.64
C ARG A 117 8.09 14.02 -8.48
N PHE A 118 7.56 13.27 -7.51
CA PHE A 118 6.86 13.80 -6.34
C PHE A 118 7.75 13.94 -5.09
N ASP A 119 9.08 13.80 -5.22
CA ASP A 119 10.06 13.86 -4.11
C ASP A 119 9.76 12.88 -2.97
N LEU A 120 9.16 11.73 -3.28
CA LEU A 120 8.87 10.69 -2.29
C LEU A 120 9.95 9.60 -2.24
N ALA A 121 10.66 9.35 -3.35
CA ALA A 121 11.57 8.22 -3.51
C ALA A 121 12.67 8.13 -2.44
N ARG A 122 13.21 9.27 -1.98
CA ARG A 122 14.29 9.35 -0.99
C ARG A 122 13.95 8.77 0.38
N ARG A 123 12.66 8.58 0.68
CA ARG A 123 12.15 8.01 1.95
C ARG A 123 12.16 6.49 1.98
N PHE A 124 12.29 5.87 0.82
CA PHE A 124 12.23 4.41 0.67
C PHE A 124 13.61 3.80 0.52
N ALA A 125 13.87 2.73 1.28
CA ALA A 125 15.07 1.92 1.16
C ALA A 125 15.13 1.20 -0.19
N ALA A 126 13.96 0.78 -0.71
CA ALA A 126 13.82 0.23 -2.06
C ALA A 126 12.38 0.41 -2.58
N ILE A 127 12.25 0.37 -3.91
CA ILE A 127 10.98 0.50 -4.62
C ILE A 127 10.80 -0.78 -5.43
N HIS A 128 9.77 -1.55 -5.08
CA HIS A 128 9.43 -2.83 -5.69
C HIS A 128 8.07 -2.78 -6.35
N GLY A 129 7.99 -3.37 -7.49
CA GLY A 129 6.80 -3.64 -8.30
C GLY A 129 7.13 -4.74 -9.29
N PRO A 130 6.14 -5.29 -10.00
CA PRO A 130 6.38 -6.30 -11.03
C PRO A 130 7.25 -5.77 -12.16
N GLU A 131 7.81 -6.72 -12.94
CA GLU A 131 8.43 -6.43 -14.22
C GLU A 131 7.37 -6.19 -15.31
N LEU A 132 7.77 -5.55 -16.41
CA LEU A 132 6.83 -5.30 -17.51
C LEU A 132 6.35 -6.58 -18.23
N ASP A 133 7.08 -7.66 -18.08
CA ASP A 133 6.73 -8.99 -18.62
C ASP A 133 5.78 -9.78 -17.73
N GLY A 134 5.49 -9.29 -16.50
CA GLY A 134 4.61 -9.91 -15.53
C GLY A 134 5.33 -10.73 -14.45
N THR A 135 6.64 -10.75 -14.41
CA THR A 135 7.38 -11.34 -13.30
C THR A 135 7.03 -10.58 -12.00
N ASN A 136 6.61 -11.31 -10.97
CA ASN A 136 6.10 -10.77 -9.69
C ASN A 136 4.76 -9.99 -9.81
N ASP A 137 3.92 -10.28 -10.79
CA ASP A 137 2.59 -9.64 -10.95
C ASP A 137 1.66 -9.91 -9.73
N HIS A 138 1.86 -11.04 -9.05
CA HIS A 138 1.10 -11.31 -7.83
C HIS A 138 1.74 -10.63 -6.63
N LYS A 139 0.99 -9.74 -5.96
CA LYS A 139 1.49 -8.94 -4.83
C LYS A 139 2.05 -9.80 -3.69
N HIS A 140 1.53 -11.01 -3.45
CA HIS A 140 2.07 -11.90 -2.42
C HIS A 140 3.46 -12.44 -2.76
N ASP A 141 3.76 -12.73 -4.03
CA ASP A 141 5.10 -13.13 -4.48
C ASP A 141 6.08 -11.96 -4.41
N LEU A 142 5.62 -10.76 -4.79
CA LEU A 142 6.39 -9.53 -4.65
C LEU A 142 6.78 -9.27 -3.18
N ILE A 143 5.85 -9.43 -2.24
CA ILE A 143 6.11 -9.29 -0.81
C ILE A 143 7.10 -10.35 -0.33
N ALA A 144 6.94 -11.61 -0.74
CA ALA A 144 7.89 -12.70 -0.42
C ALA A 144 9.30 -12.37 -0.96
N HIS A 145 9.41 -11.83 -2.17
CA HIS A 145 10.66 -11.37 -2.75
C HIS A 145 11.32 -10.26 -1.91
N ILE A 146 10.55 -9.25 -1.48
CA ILE A 146 11.03 -8.16 -0.61
C ILE A 146 11.56 -8.72 0.72
N ILE A 147 10.82 -9.63 1.35
CA ILE A 147 11.22 -10.31 2.59
C ILE A 147 12.58 -10.98 2.41
N ALA A 148 12.73 -11.79 1.37
CA ALA A 148 13.96 -12.54 1.10
C ALA A 148 15.14 -11.62 0.77
N GLN A 149 14.92 -10.59 -0.04
CA GLN A 149 15.98 -9.70 -0.53
C GLN A 149 16.51 -8.77 0.56
N HIS A 150 15.64 -8.29 1.46
CA HIS A 150 15.99 -7.25 2.45
C HIS A 150 16.06 -7.75 3.89
N GLY A 151 15.82 -9.04 4.11
CA GLY A 151 15.81 -9.63 5.45
C GLY A 151 14.71 -9.04 6.32
N VAL A 152 13.53 -8.79 5.73
CA VAL A 152 12.35 -8.30 6.48
C VAL A 152 11.87 -9.40 7.41
N ALA A 153 11.63 -9.09 8.68
CA ALA A 153 11.03 -9.99 9.65
C ALA A 153 9.50 -9.79 9.66
N PRO A 154 8.69 -10.73 9.11
CA PRO A 154 7.26 -10.54 8.95
C PRO A 154 6.51 -10.21 10.24
N GLU A 155 6.93 -10.82 11.36
CA GLU A 155 6.32 -10.62 12.68
C GLU A 155 6.45 -9.19 13.23
N THR A 156 7.45 -8.44 12.76
CA THR A 156 7.70 -7.04 13.13
C THR A 156 7.50 -6.07 11.98
N ALA A 157 7.04 -6.55 10.82
CA ALA A 157 6.74 -5.72 9.68
C ALA A 157 5.25 -5.33 9.63
N ILE A 158 4.94 -4.30 8.86
CA ILE A 158 3.58 -3.83 8.57
C ILE A 158 3.44 -3.56 7.07
N MET A 159 2.30 -3.91 6.50
CA MET A 159 1.85 -3.43 5.19
C MET A 159 0.92 -2.23 5.37
N ILE A 160 1.02 -1.24 4.49
CA ILE A 160 0.09 -0.11 4.36
C ILE A 160 -0.48 -0.16 2.95
N GLY A 161 -1.80 -0.21 2.83
CA GLY A 161 -2.47 -0.26 1.54
C GLY A 161 -3.95 0.06 1.65
N ASP A 162 -4.57 0.38 0.53
CA ASP A 162 -5.97 0.83 0.45
C ASP A 162 -6.93 -0.24 -0.10
N ARG A 163 -6.43 -1.41 -0.53
CA ARG A 163 -7.26 -2.46 -1.13
C ARG A 163 -7.14 -3.81 -0.40
N GLU A 164 -8.17 -4.64 -0.56
CA GLU A 164 -8.13 -6.04 -0.10
C GLU A 164 -6.91 -6.81 -0.61
N PHE A 165 -6.40 -6.48 -1.79
CA PHE A 165 -5.21 -7.10 -2.38
C PHE A 165 -3.97 -6.90 -1.52
N ASP A 166 -3.82 -5.74 -0.86
CA ASP A 166 -2.75 -5.45 0.09
C ASP A 166 -2.86 -6.33 1.32
N VAL A 167 -4.07 -6.36 1.88
CA VAL A 167 -4.37 -7.11 3.10
C VAL A 167 -4.13 -8.60 2.89
N LEU A 168 -4.72 -9.17 1.84
CA LEU A 168 -4.64 -10.60 1.55
C LEU A 168 -3.21 -11.03 1.18
N ALA A 169 -2.48 -10.21 0.41
CA ALA A 169 -1.10 -10.51 0.03
C ALA A 169 -0.14 -10.44 1.21
N ALA A 170 -0.29 -9.43 2.09
CA ALA A 170 0.50 -9.28 3.30
C ALA A 170 0.22 -10.42 4.30
N ALA A 171 -1.06 -10.77 4.50
CA ALA A 171 -1.48 -11.85 5.39
C ALA A 171 -0.88 -13.22 4.98
N ARG A 172 -0.80 -13.53 3.67
CA ARG A 172 -0.13 -14.75 3.17
C ARG A 172 1.35 -14.83 3.54
N ASN A 173 1.97 -13.67 3.79
CA ASN A 173 3.36 -13.56 4.19
C ASN A 173 3.53 -13.31 5.71
N GLY A 174 2.47 -13.44 6.50
CA GLY A 174 2.50 -13.24 7.95
C GLY A 174 2.64 -11.78 8.39
N ILE A 175 2.40 -10.83 7.48
CA ILE A 175 2.50 -9.38 7.74
C ILE A 175 1.10 -8.82 7.97
N PRO A 176 0.82 -8.13 9.10
CA PRO A 176 -0.43 -7.41 9.31
C PRO A 176 -0.49 -6.15 8.45
N THR A 177 -1.71 -5.75 8.08
CA THR A 177 -1.94 -4.55 7.27
C THR A 177 -2.66 -3.48 8.06
N VAL A 178 -2.19 -2.24 7.96
CA VAL A 178 -2.96 -1.04 8.23
C VAL A 178 -3.65 -0.65 6.94
N GLY A 179 -4.97 -0.82 6.89
CA GLY A 179 -5.81 -0.39 5.78
C GLY A 179 -6.03 1.11 5.83
N VAL A 180 -5.82 1.81 4.70
CA VAL A 180 -6.05 3.26 4.62
C VAL A 180 -7.36 3.53 3.88
N THR A 181 -8.19 4.44 4.43
CA THR A 181 -9.56 4.66 3.94
C THR A 181 -9.70 5.87 3.01
N TRP A 182 -8.63 6.58 2.73
CA TRP A 182 -8.61 7.69 1.77
C TRP A 182 -8.41 7.25 0.31
N GLY A 183 -8.11 5.95 0.07
CA GLY A 183 -7.89 5.36 -1.24
C GLY A 183 -9.18 4.87 -1.90
N TYR A 184 -9.09 3.78 -2.66
CA TYR A 184 -10.15 3.23 -3.51
C TYR A 184 -10.92 2.05 -2.89
N GLY A 185 -10.36 1.39 -1.87
CA GLY A 185 -11.04 0.36 -1.10
C GLY A 185 -12.02 0.95 -0.08
N SER A 186 -13.17 0.32 0.10
CA SER A 186 -14.08 0.72 1.16
C SER A 186 -13.61 0.19 2.52
N ARG A 187 -14.13 0.80 3.60
CA ARG A 187 -13.89 0.30 4.95
C ARG A 187 -14.28 -1.17 5.09
N GLU A 188 -15.44 -1.54 4.54
CA GLU A 188 -15.99 -2.90 4.56
C GLU A 188 -15.11 -3.88 3.78
N GLU A 189 -14.51 -3.44 2.65
CA GLU A 189 -13.54 -4.23 1.88
C GLU A 189 -12.31 -4.55 2.73
N LEU A 190 -11.73 -3.53 3.36
CA LEU A 190 -10.53 -3.67 4.18
C LEU A 190 -10.78 -4.51 5.45
N GLU A 191 -11.88 -4.28 6.16
CA GLU A 191 -12.29 -5.07 7.33
C GLU A 191 -12.59 -6.51 6.94
N GLY A 192 -13.34 -6.72 5.87
CA GLY A 192 -13.67 -8.05 5.34
C GLY A 192 -12.45 -8.86 4.89
N ALA A 193 -11.42 -8.19 4.40
CA ALA A 193 -10.14 -8.81 4.05
C ALA A 193 -9.26 -9.11 5.28
N GLY A 194 -9.58 -8.56 6.46
CA GLY A 194 -8.85 -8.80 7.70
C GLY A 194 -7.75 -7.79 7.99
N ALA A 195 -7.91 -6.52 7.60
CA ALA A 195 -6.99 -5.45 7.99
C ALA A 195 -6.85 -5.39 9.52
N ALA A 196 -5.62 -5.34 10.02
CA ALA A 196 -5.33 -5.38 11.45
C ALA A 196 -5.68 -4.06 12.16
N ALA A 197 -5.68 -2.97 11.42
CA ALA A 197 -6.16 -1.64 11.85
C ALA A 197 -6.59 -0.85 10.60
N LEU A 198 -7.42 0.16 10.81
CA LEU A 198 -7.75 1.16 9.79
C LEU A 198 -7.19 2.52 10.18
N CYS A 199 -6.82 3.30 9.16
CA CYS A 199 -6.33 4.66 9.30
C CYS A 199 -7.10 5.58 8.34
N ASP A 200 -7.73 6.62 8.88
CA ASP A 200 -8.62 7.48 8.09
C ASP A 200 -7.89 8.69 7.49
N THR A 201 -6.73 9.06 8.03
CA THR A 201 -5.94 10.20 7.51
C THR A 201 -4.44 9.90 7.54
N PRO A 202 -3.66 10.42 6.59
CA PRO A 202 -2.20 10.26 6.62
C PRO A 202 -1.54 10.79 7.89
N VAL A 203 -2.13 11.81 8.52
CA VAL A 203 -1.61 12.41 9.77
C VAL A 203 -1.61 11.41 10.91
N ASP A 204 -2.59 10.50 10.95
CA ASP A 204 -2.77 9.50 12.02
C ASP A 204 -1.97 8.22 11.77
N LEU A 205 -1.33 8.07 10.61
CA LEU A 205 -0.68 6.83 10.19
C LEU A 205 0.37 6.34 11.21
N ALA A 206 1.25 7.24 11.68
CA ALA A 206 2.30 6.88 12.63
C ALA A 206 1.72 6.42 13.99
N SER A 207 0.68 7.09 14.49
CA SER A 207 0.02 6.72 15.76
C SER A 207 -0.76 5.41 15.63
N THR A 208 -1.42 5.16 14.50
CA THR A 208 -2.12 3.90 14.21
C THR A 208 -1.13 2.73 14.22
N ILE A 209 0.01 2.88 13.56
CA ILE A 209 1.07 1.87 13.55
C ILE A 209 1.62 1.61 14.96
N GLN A 210 1.90 2.66 15.73
CA GLN A 210 2.39 2.54 17.11
C GLN A 210 1.40 1.79 18.00
N THR A 211 0.11 2.10 17.88
CA THR A 211 -0.96 1.43 18.63
C THR A 211 -1.04 -0.06 18.27
N LEU A 212 -1.01 -0.39 16.98
CA LEU A 212 -1.04 -1.77 16.50
C LEU A 212 0.16 -2.58 17.03
N MET A 213 1.36 -2.00 17.00
CA MET A 213 2.58 -2.67 17.48
C MET A 213 2.62 -2.77 19.00
N GLY A 214 2.14 -1.75 19.72
CA GLY A 214 1.99 -1.80 21.18
C GLY A 214 1.04 -2.91 21.63
N ALA A 215 -0.08 -3.09 20.96
CA ALA A 215 -1.03 -4.16 21.21
C ALA A 215 -0.43 -5.56 20.94
N LYS A 216 0.42 -5.70 19.90
CA LYS A 216 1.15 -6.95 19.62
C LYS A 216 2.15 -7.28 20.73
N ALA A 217 2.91 -6.29 21.21
CA ALA A 217 3.90 -6.50 22.29
C ALA A 217 3.25 -6.97 23.60
N VAL A 218 2.06 -6.47 23.93
CA VAL A 218 1.30 -6.89 25.12
C VAL A 218 0.77 -8.32 25.02
N ASN A 219 0.48 -8.79 23.81
CA ASN A 219 -0.08 -10.12 23.56
C ASN A 219 0.98 -11.17 23.14
N ASP A 220 2.25 -10.80 23.07
CA ASP A 220 3.33 -11.75 22.72
C ASP A 220 3.81 -12.47 23.97
N PRO A 221 3.62 -13.81 24.08
CA PRO A 221 4.04 -14.59 25.26
C PRO A 221 5.57 -14.59 25.47
N ARG A 222 6.35 -14.13 24.53
CA ARG A 222 7.82 -13.97 24.64
C ARG A 222 8.22 -12.72 25.44
N PHE A 223 7.28 -11.76 25.65
CA PHE A 223 7.47 -10.57 26.44
C PHE A 223 6.42 -10.53 27.56
N PRO A 224 6.66 -11.21 28.71
CA PRO A 224 5.74 -11.14 29.83
C PRO A 224 5.60 -9.68 30.25
N SER A 225 4.35 -9.23 30.42
CA SER A 225 4.02 -7.87 30.88
C SER A 225 4.86 -7.54 32.12
N ALA A 226 5.66 -6.47 32.04
CA ALA A 226 6.36 -5.95 33.21
C ALA A 226 5.31 -5.64 34.29
N GLU A 227 5.43 -6.29 35.46
CA GLU A 227 4.60 -5.93 36.61
C GLU A 227 4.74 -4.42 36.87
N PRO A 228 3.64 -3.71 37.14
CA PRO A 228 3.73 -2.30 37.48
C PRO A 228 4.60 -2.15 38.74
N PRO A 229 5.51 -1.16 38.81
CA PRO A 229 6.36 -0.96 39.97
C PRO A 229 5.50 -0.84 41.22
N ALA A 230 5.83 -1.61 42.25
CA ALA A 230 5.12 -1.67 43.51
C ALA A 230 4.89 -0.24 44.03
N ALA A 231 3.63 0.14 44.13
CA ALA A 231 3.23 1.44 44.63
C ALA A 231 3.93 1.70 45.95
N CYS A 232 4.65 2.81 46.00
CA CYS A 232 5.32 3.33 47.21
C CYS A 232 4.28 3.42 48.36
N ARG A 233 4.34 2.47 49.29
CA ARG A 233 3.52 2.50 50.50
C ARG A 233 3.88 3.76 51.28
N ARG A 234 3.00 4.76 51.26
CA ARG A 234 3.08 5.93 52.10
C ARG A 234 3.04 5.46 53.56
N ARG A 235 4.16 5.61 54.27
CA ARG A 235 4.16 5.48 55.74
C ARG A 235 3.31 6.62 56.33
N SER A 236 2.25 6.25 57.01
CA SER A 236 1.48 7.20 57.81
C SER A 236 2.37 7.75 58.94
N PRO A 237 2.36 9.07 59.22
CA PRO A 237 3.06 9.61 60.39
C PRO A 237 2.30 9.23 61.67
N GLY A 238 3.02 8.58 62.59
CA GLY A 238 2.49 8.34 63.96
C GLY A 238 2.13 9.65 64.66
N ARG A 239 1.02 9.64 65.32
CA ARG A 239 0.64 10.70 66.32
C ARG A 239 1.30 10.41 67.65
N PRO A 240 1.60 11.48 68.38
CA PRO A 240 2.26 11.44 69.73
C PRO A 240 1.40 10.80 70.81
#